data_9d89de50f4ddc4a06809330b88f0a227
#
_entry.id   9d89de50f4ddc4a06809330b88f0a227
#
_cell.length_a   1.000
_cell.length_b   1.000
_cell.length_c   1.000
_cell.angle_alpha   90.00
_cell.angle_beta   90.00
_cell.angle_gamma   90.00
#
_symmetry.space_group_name_H-M   'P 1'
#
loop_
_entity.id
_entity.type
_entity.pdbx_description
1 polymer ?
#
loop_
_entity_poly.entity_id
_entity_poly.type
_entity_poly.pdbx_seq_one_letter_code
_entity_poly.pdbx_strand_id
1 'polypeptide(L)'
;EEGNPEFIEQQIGQILRRADLQTKLHGKDVLPLSGEYTADVVVKGLVDFLSQNKPGGIDLEKLLDQAASMETAKDNAINALEEKLPARPPGFCTGCPERPVFSAIKLLKEEVGDIHISADIGCHAFGTFEPFSMGNSILGYGMSLASAAGVRQIQKKRTISIMGDGGFWHNGLQSGVLSTIFNKGDAILIIMQNGYSSATGQQFIPSSINMNNEQTASNQIEKALKSVGVKWMKTVRTYSVDVMLKTLREAMETNYDGLKVIIADGECMLARQRRIKKTNAKRLAEGQKVAIPRFGVDEEICTGDHSCIRLSGCPSLTIKPTSDPLRVD
;
A
#
# COMPACT_ATOMS: atom_id res chain seq x y z
N GLU A 1 15.09 17.71 5.25
CA GLU A 1 14.37 16.71 4.46
C GLU A 1 14.51 15.31 5.07
N GLU A 2 13.48 14.50 4.98
CA GLU A 2 13.54 13.07 5.31
C GLU A 2 14.25 12.29 4.20
N GLY A 3 14.72 11.11 4.56
CA GLY A 3 15.34 10.20 3.59
C GLY A 3 16.83 10.39 3.38
N ASN A 4 17.42 9.43 2.68
CA ASN A 4 18.81 9.37 2.34
C ASN A 4 18.91 8.76 0.91
N PRO A 5 19.63 9.38 -0.03
CA PRO A 5 20.44 10.57 0.13
C PRO A 5 19.63 11.89 0.23
N GLU A 6 20.27 12.90 0.77
CA GLU A 6 19.75 14.27 0.97
C GLU A 6 19.78 15.08 -0.33
N PHE A 7 18.79 14.95 -1.16
CA PHE A 7 18.74 15.59 -2.48
C PHE A 7 18.61 17.12 -2.42
N ILE A 8 17.80 17.64 -1.51
CA ILE A 8 17.57 19.10 -1.39
C ILE A 8 18.81 19.77 -0.85
N GLU A 9 19.44 19.21 0.17
CA GLU A 9 20.67 19.73 0.77
C GLU A 9 21.80 19.82 -0.28
N GLN A 10 21.99 18.76 -1.07
CA GLN A 10 22.99 18.73 -2.15
C GLN A 10 22.69 19.76 -3.21
N GLN A 11 21.43 19.92 -3.65
CA GLN A 11 21.06 20.90 -4.66
C GLN A 11 21.24 22.35 -4.16
N ILE A 12 20.83 22.64 -2.92
CA ILE A 12 21.04 23.95 -2.32
C ILE A 12 22.54 24.25 -2.20
N GLY A 13 23.35 23.29 -1.77
CA GLY A 13 24.80 23.43 -1.73
C GLY A 13 25.40 23.79 -3.09
N GLN A 14 24.94 23.16 -4.17
CA GLN A 14 25.35 23.49 -5.53
C GLN A 14 24.93 24.90 -5.96
N ILE A 15 23.72 25.33 -5.62
CA ILE A 15 23.22 26.67 -5.94
C ILE A 15 24.06 27.74 -5.21
N LEU A 16 24.30 27.57 -3.91
CA LEU A 16 25.12 28.46 -3.11
C LEU A 16 26.54 28.59 -3.69
N ARG A 17 27.14 27.44 -4.08
CA ARG A 17 28.49 27.44 -4.66
C ARG A 17 28.53 28.14 -6.01
N ARG A 18 27.54 27.92 -6.89
CA ARG A 18 27.46 28.59 -8.19
C ARG A 18 27.23 30.13 -8.07
N ALA A 19 26.54 30.54 -7.02
CA ALA A 19 26.30 31.95 -6.72
C ALA A 19 27.44 32.64 -5.94
N ASP A 20 28.52 31.89 -5.66
CA ASP A 20 29.65 32.31 -4.84
C ASP A 20 29.24 32.84 -3.44
N LEU A 21 28.20 32.21 -2.86
CA LEU A 21 27.70 32.48 -1.54
C LEU A 21 28.38 31.57 -0.50
N GLN A 22 28.84 32.17 0.60
CA GLN A 22 29.49 31.47 1.71
C GLN A 22 28.50 31.09 2.84
N THR A 23 27.22 31.01 2.52
CA THR A 23 26.19 30.61 3.46
C THR A 23 26.42 29.18 3.91
N LYS A 24 26.53 28.94 5.20
CA LYS A 24 26.62 27.60 5.78
C LYS A 24 25.27 26.96 5.75
N LEU A 25 25.21 25.77 5.15
CA LEU A 25 24.01 24.96 5.10
C LEU A 25 24.03 23.95 6.25
N HIS A 26 22.91 23.83 6.93
CA HIS A 26 22.66 22.83 7.96
C HIS A 26 21.51 21.93 7.53
N GLY A 27 21.71 20.63 7.60
CA GLY A 27 20.73 19.62 7.21
C GLY A 27 20.89 18.37 8.09
N LYS A 28 21.56 17.35 7.58
CA LYS A 28 21.79 16.09 8.31
C LYS A 28 22.82 16.20 9.44
N ASP A 29 23.47 17.31 9.62
CA ASP A 29 24.32 17.61 10.78
C ASP A 29 23.51 18.00 12.03
N VAL A 30 22.26 18.47 11.86
CA VAL A 30 21.33 18.81 12.96
C VAL A 30 20.07 17.94 12.97
N LEU A 31 19.81 17.19 11.92
CA LEU A 31 18.66 16.28 11.79
C LEU A 31 19.15 14.84 11.56
N PRO A 32 18.42 13.82 12.02
CA PRO A 32 18.79 12.41 11.80
C PRO A 32 18.97 12.09 10.32
N LEU A 33 19.92 11.20 10.02
CA LEU A 33 20.20 10.75 8.65
C LEU A 33 18.99 10.05 8.03
N SER A 34 18.23 9.29 8.83
CA SER A 34 17.08 8.50 8.40
C SER A 34 15.99 8.47 9.48
N GLY A 35 14.81 8.03 9.09
CA GLY A 35 13.64 7.93 9.96
C GLY A 35 12.61 8.99 9.68
N GLU A 36 11.45 8.87 10.32
CA GLU A 36 10.35 9.83 10.20
C GLU A 36 10.65 11.10 11.00
N TYR A 37 10.48 12.26 10.37
CA TYR A 37 10.67 13.56 11.02
C TYR A 37 9.38 13.99 11.73
N THR A 38 9.16 13.39 12.89
CA THR A 38 8.08 13.75 13.82
C THR A 38 8.33 15.13 14.44
N ALA A 39 7.32 15.72 15.07
CA ALA A 39 7.43 17.07 15.65
C ALA A 39 8.58 17.18 16.66
N ASP A 40 8.79 16.17 17.49
CA ASP A 40 9.87 16.11 18.47
C ASP A 40 11.26 16.08 17.81
N VAL A 41 11.42 15.32 16.72
CA VAL A 41 12.67 15.27 15.94
C VAL A 41 12.98 16.63 15.31
N VAL A 42 11.98 17.27 14.70
CA VAL A 42 12.15 18.58 14.06
C VAL A 42 12.46 19.68 15.09
N VAL A 43 11.76 19.69 16.23
CA VAL A 43 12.01 20.65 17.32
C VAL A 43 13.42 20.47 17.86
N LYS A 44 13.88 19.25 18.09
CA LYS A 44 15.24 18.98 18.55
C LYS A 44 16.29 19.49 17.55
N GLY A 45 16.14 19.17 16.27
CA GLY A 45 17.05 19.66 15.22
C GLY A 45 17.05 21.19 15.11
N LEU A 46 15.89 21.83 15.29
CA LEU A 46 15.80 23.29 15.31
C LEU A 46 16.52 23.90 16.52
N VAL A 47 16.37 23.29 17.70
CA VAL A 47 17.08 23.70 18.92
C VAL A 47 18.60 23.55 18.74
N ASP A 48 19.04 22.43 18.17
CA ASP A 48 20.47 22.20 17.89
C ASP A 48 21.03 23.25 16.92
N PHE A 49 20.28 23.55 15.84
CA PHE A 49 20.62 24.59 14.87
C PHE A 49 20.74 25.99 15.54
N LEU A 50 19.73 26.38 16.33
CA LEU A 50 19.71 27.69 17.00
C LEU A 50 20.79 27.81 18.08
N SER A 51 21.09 26.72 18.77
CA SER A 51 22.16 26.66 19.76
C SER A 51 23.55 26.90 19.14
N GLN A 52 23.77 26.36 17.93
CA GLN A 52 25.01 26.53 17.18
C GLN A 52 25.14 27.94 16.61
N ASN A 53 24.06 28.55 16.13
CA ASN A 53 24.07 29.79 15.38
C ASN A 53 23.72 31.05 16.22
N LYS A 54 23.07 30.87 17.38
CA LYS A 54 22.72 31.91 18.36
C LYS A 54 22.20 33.22 17.72
N PRO A 55 21.16 33.19 16.87
CA PRO A 55 20.63 34.41 16.25
C PRO A 55 20.05 35.34 17.31
N GLY A 56 20.26 36.67 17.14
CA GLY A 56 19.71 37.67 18.05
C GLY A 56 18.17 37.70 18.02
N GLY A 57 17.55 37.96 19.17
CA GLY A 57 16.09 38.09 19.29
C GLY A 57 15.31 36.78 19.50
N ILE A 58 15.98 35.65 19.64
CA ILE A 58 15.37 34.37 19.98
C ILE A 58 15.67 34.01 21.43
N ASP A 59 14.63 33.71 22.20
CA ASP A 59 14.75 33.19 23.56
C ASP A 59 15.03 31.69 23.50
N LEU A 60 16.31 31.34 23.49
CA LEU A 60 16.77 29.96 23.36
C LEU A 60 16.44 29.16 24.64
N GLU A 61 16.47 29.75 25.83
CA GLU A 61 16.13 29.06 27.09
C GLU A 61 14.68 28.58 27.05
N LYS A 62 13.76 29.46 26.64
CA LYS A 62 12.35 29.13 26.50
C LYS A 62 12.11 27.97 25.50
N LEU A 63 12.85 27.92 24.39
CA LEU A 63 12.75 26.86 23.41
C LEU A 63 13.30 25.52 23.95
N LEU A 64 14.40 25.57 24.69
CA LEU A 64 14.97 24.40 25.38
C LEU A 64 13.99 23.84 26.41
N ASP A 65 13.37 24.71 27.23
CA ASP A 65 12.35 24.30 28.21
C ASP A 65 11.13 23.67 27.53
N GLN A 66 10.68 24.21 26.40
CA GLN A 66 9.58 23.63 25.63
C GLN A 66 9.95 22.25 25.06
N ALA A 67 11.14 22.09 24.51
CA ALA A 67 11.62 20.82 24.00
C ALA A 67 11.72 19.76 25.12
N ALA A 68 12.28 20.14 26.29
CA ALA A 68 12.36 19.28 27.46
C ALA A 68 10.96 18.89 28.00
N SER A 69 10.02 19.83 27.99
CA SER A 69 8.62 19.55 28.36
C SER A 69 7.94 18.53 27.43
N MET A 70 8.19 18.63 26.10
CA MET A 70 7.67 17.65 25.15
C MET A 70 8.25 16.24 25.37
N GLU A 71 9.55 16.15 25.63
CA GLU A 71 10.21 14.87 25.94
C GLU A 71 9.68 14.26 27.25
N THR A 72 9.55 15.07 28.30
CA THR A 72 8.96 14.67 29.57
C THR A 72 7.51 14.19 29.41
N ALA A 73 6.70 14.87 28.61
CA ALA A 73 5.32 14.47 28.34
C ALA A 73 5.25 13.12 27.63
N LYS A 74 6.16 12.87 26.68
CA LYS A 74 6.31 11.60 25.97
C LYS A 74 6.70 10.47 26.91
N ASP A 75 7.71 10.69 27.75
CA ASP A 75 8.18 9.72 28.72
C ASP A 75 7.10 9.39 29.76
N ASN A 76 6.38 10.40 30.25
CA ASN A 76 5.25 10.19 31.15
C ASN A 76 4.13 9.37 30.48
N ALA A 77 3.84 9.61 29.21
CA ALA A 77 2.86 8.82 28.47
C ALA A 77 3.32 7.36 28.30
N ILE A 78 4.59 7.13 28.00
CA ILE A 78 5.18 5.78 27.90
C ILE A 78 5.15 5.07 29.26
N ASN A 79 5.55 5.77 30.33
CA ASN A 79 5.58 5.22 31.68
C ASN A 79 4.20 4.96 32.28
N ALA A 80 3.17 5.69 31.82
CA ALA A 80 1.77 5.45 32.23
C ALA A 80 1.18 4.17 31.61
N LEU A 81 1.85 3.56 30.63
CA LEU A 81 1.44 2.28 30.07
C LEU A 81 2.05 1.16 30.95
N GLU A 82 1.18 0.37 31.56
CA GLU A 82 1.58 -0.77 32.41
C GLU A 82 2.33 -1.85 31.63
N GLU A 83 2.05 -1.95 30.32
CA GLU A 83 2.69 -2.90 29.41
C GLU A 83 3.14 -2.21 28.12
N LYS A 84 4.22 -2.73 27.51
CA LYS A 84 4.61 -2.31 26.17
C LYS A 84 3.48 -2.55 25.19
N LEU A 85 3.04 -1.50 24.50
CA LEU A 85 2.09 -1.66 23.40
C LEU A 85 2.64 -2.67 22.39
N PRO A 86 1.83 -3.67 22.00
CA PRO A 86 2.26 -4.63 21.01
C PRO A 86 2.54 -3.91 19.67
N ALA A 87 3.62 -4.30 19.02
CA ALA A 87 3.94 -3.77 17.69
C ALA A 87 2.78 -4.06 16.74
N ARG A 88 2.37 -3.05 15.98
CA ARG A 88 1.42 -3.21 14.88
C ARG A 88 2.20 -3.31 13.58
N PRO A 89 2.42 -4.53 13.07
CA PRO A 89 3.05 -4.67 11.75
C PRO A 89 2.16 -4.03 10.69
N PRO A 90 2.74 -3.41 9.66
CA PRO A 90 1.98 -2.92 8.54
C PRO A 90 1.22 -4.05 7.87
N GLY A 91 -0.02 -3.80 7.45
CA GLY A 91 -0.86 -4.83 6.86
C GLY A 91 -2.09 -4.26 6.17
N PHE A 92 -2.83 -5.15 5.53
CA PHE A 92 -4.07 -4.78 4.86
C PHE A 92 -5.16 -4.35 5.85
N CYS A 93 -5.99 -3.42 5.41
CA CYS A 93 -7.18 -3.02 6.17
C CYS A 93 -8.18 -4.18 6.34
N THR A 94 -9.02 -4.10 7.39
CA THR A 94 -10.20 -4.97 7.51
C THR A 94 -11.10 -4.80 6.28
N GLY A 95 -11.46 -5.91 5.64
CA GLY A 95 -12.27 -5.92 4.42
C GLY A 95 -11.54 -5.38 3.17
N CYS A 96 -10.20 -5.29 3.18
CA CYS A 96 -9.44 -4.85 2.02
C CYS A 96 -9.72 -5.75 0.78
N PRO A 97 -10.05 -5.16 -0.38
CA PRO A 97 -10.34 -5.93 -1.58
C PRO A 97 -9.13 -6.64 -2.18
N GLU A 98 -7.92 -6.24 -1.81
CA GLU A 98 -6.70 -6.85 -2.36
C GLU A 98 -6.38 -8.20 -1.72
N ARG A 99 -6.75 -8.42 -0.45
CA ARG A 99 -6.47 -9.68 0.26
C ARG A 99 -7.01 -10.92 -0.44
N PRO A 100 -8.28 -10.98 -0.91
CA PRO A 100 -8.80 -12.14 -1.60
C PRO A 100 -8.03 -12.52 -2.87
N VAL A 101 -7.43 -11.53 -3.55
CA VAL A 101 -6.56 -11.78 -4.72
C VAL A 101 -5.31 -12.53 -4.29
N PHE A 102 -4.65 -12.12 -3.20
CA PHE A 102 -3.51 -12.84 -2.65
C PHE A 102 -3.88 -14.23 -2.14
N SER A 103 -5.09 -14.39 -1.57
CA SER A 103 -5.61 -15.72 -1.21
C SER A 103 -5.71 -16.62 -2.43
N ALA A 104 -6.24 -16.12 -3.55
CA ALA A 104 -6.33 -16.89 -4.79
C ALA A 104 -4.95 -17.26 -5.36
N ILE A 105 -3.98 -16.32 -5.30
CA ILE A 105 -2.60 -16.61 -5.73
C ILE A 105 -1.94 -17.65 -4.83
N LYS A 106 -2.20 -17.60 -3.52
CA LYS A 106 -1.70 -18.60 -2.57
C LYS A 106 -2.20 -20.00 -2.92
N LEU A 107 -3.50 -20.15 -3.19
CA LEU A 107 -4.09 -21.39 -3.64
C LEU A 107 -3.50 -21.86 -4.99
N LEU A 108 -3.29 -20.94 -5.93
CA LEU A 108 -2.63 -21.27 -7.20
C LEU A 108 -1.21 -21.82 -6.99
N LYS A 109 -0.43 -21.22 -6.08
CA LYS A 109 0.93 -21.69 -5.77
C LYS A 109 0.96 -23.11 -5.21
N GLU A 110 -0.05 -23.51 -4.43
CA GLU A 110 -0.17 -24.90 -3.96
C GLU A 110 -0.33 -25.90 -5.13
N GLU A 111 -0.94 -25.47 -6.23
CA GLU A 111 -1.20 -26.33 -7.40
C GLU A 111 0.00 -26.38 -8.35
N VAL A 112 0.59 -25.24 -8.65
CA VAL A 112 1.61 -25.12 -9.70
C VAL A 112 3.03 -24.97 -9.16
N GLY A 113 3.19 -24.90 -7.84
CA GLY A 113 4.46 -24.62 -7.17
C GLY A 113 4.91 -23.16 -7.31
N ASP A 114 6.17 -22.87 -6.99
CA ASP A 114 6.68 -21.52 -6.94
C ASP A 114 6.56 -20.77 -8.27
N ILE A 115 6.09 -19.53 -8.15
CA ILE A 115 5.93 -18.55 -9.23
C ILE A 115 6.60 -17.27 -8.79
N HIS A 116 7.36 -16.64 -9.69
CA HIS A 116 7.88 -15.30 -9.42
C HIS A 116 6.76 -14.27 -9.47
N ILE A 117 6.65 -13.47 -8.41
CA ILE A 117 5.70 -12.38 -8.29
C ILE A 117 6.48 -11.06 -8.19
N SER A 118 6.33 -10.22 -9.22
CA SER A 118 6.82 -8.85 -9.18
C SER A 118 5.74 -7.96 -8.57
N ALA A 119 5.98 -7.47 -7.38
CA ALA A 119 5.11 -6.54 -6.70
C ALA A 119 5.43 -5.09 -7.08
N ASP A 120 4.53 -4.19 -6.73
CA ASP A 120 4.65 -2.76 -6.96
C ASP A 120 4.52 -2.00 -5.64
N ILE A 121 4.74 -0.70 -5.67
CA ILE A 121 4.55 0.19 -4.54
C ILE A 121 3.05 0.49 -4.38
N GLY A 122 2.51 0.23 -3.20
CA GLY A 122 1.09 0.44 -2.89
C GLY A 122 0.61 -0.47 -1.76
N CYS A 123 -0.70 -0.51 -1.51
CA CYS A 123 -1.28 -1.39 -0.50
C CYS A 123 -0.96 -2.88 -0.76
N HIS A 124 -0.89 -3.28 -2.02
CA HIS A 124 -0.52 -4.64 -2.41
C HIS A 124 0.92 -5.04 -2.01
N ALA A 125 1.80 -4.08 -1.70
CA ALA A 125 3.11 -4.39 -1.13
C ALA A 125 3.00 -5.08 0.24
N PHE A 126 1.89 -4.93 0.97
CA PHE A 126 1.65 -5.70 2.20
C PHE A 126 1.49 -7.21 1.96
N GLY A 127 1.29 -7.64 0.73
CA GLY A 127 1.37 -9.04 0.35
C GLY A 127 2.75 -9.69 0.53
N THR A 128 3.81 -8.88 0.73
CA THR A 128 5.16 -9.38 1.05
C THR A 128 5.28 -9.91 2.48
N PHE A 129 4.37 -9.51 3.36
CA PHE A 129 4.32 -9.98 4.74
C PHE A 129 3.47 -11.23 4.89
N GLU A 130 3.66 -11.91 6.03
CA GLU A 130 2.78 -13.02 6.43
C GLU A 130 1.30 -12.58 6.48
N PRO A 131 0.37 -13.46 6.15
CA PRO A 131 0.53 -14.88 5.80
C PRO A 131 0.74 -15.12 4.29
N PHE A 132 0.95 -14.10 3.49
CA PHE A 132 1.05 -14.23 2.02
C PHE A 132 2.49 -14.48 1.57
N SER A 133 3.45 -13.74 2.09
CA SER A 133 4.89 -13.83 1.75
C SER A 133 5.13 -13.83 0.23
N MET A 134 4.46 -12.91 -0.48
CA MET A 134 4.49 -12.77 -1.93
C MET A 134 5.09 -11.42 -2.32
N GLY A 135 5.86 -11.41 -3.40
CA GLY A 135 6.56 -10.22 -3.88
C GLY A 135 8.07 -10.42 -3.85
N ASN A 136 8.58 -11.14 -4.86
CA ASN A 136 10.00 -11.47 -4.97
C ASN A 136 10.85 -10.26 -5.41
N SER A 137 10.23 -9.27 -6.05
CA SER A 137 10.88 -8.02 -6.45
C SER A 137 9.92 -6.84 -6.33
N ILE A 138 10.41 -5.70 -5.82
CA ILE A 138 9.72 -4.40 -5.78
C ILE A 138 10.74 -3.34 -6.17
N LEU A 139 10.59 -2.70 -7.33
CA LEU A 139 11.57 -1.73 -7.83
C LEU A 139 11.07 -0.28 -7.80
N GLY A 140 9.80 -0.03 -8.06
CA GLY A 140 9.26 1.33 -8.10
C GLY A 140 7.78 1.37 -8.49
N TYR A 141 7.16 2.52 -8.33
CA TYR A 141 5.72 2.72 -8.55
C TYR A 141 5.35 2.59 -10.03
N GLY A 142 4.52 1.61 -10.35
CA GLY A 142 4.14 1.23 -11.72
C GLY A 142 5.18 0.35 -12.44
N MET A 143 6.20 -0.16 -11.74
CA MET A 143 7.32 -0.88 -12.34
C MET A 143 7.23 -2.41 -12.27
N SER A 144 6.19 -2.98 -11.64
CA SER A 144 6.10 -4.43 -11.43
C SER A 144 6.19 -5.24 -12.73
N LEU A 145 5.46 -4.84 -13.76
CA LEU A 145 5.48 -5.55 -15.05
C LEU A 145 6.81 -5.37 -15.80
N ALA A 146 7.40 -4.18 -15.73
CA ALA A 146 8.72 -3.94 -16.31
C ALA A 146 9.81 -4.78 -15.62
N SER A 147 9.77 -4.91 -14.30
CA SER A 147 10.70 -5.77 -13.55
C SER A 147 10.52 -7.26 -13.86
N ALA A 148 9.28 -7.70 -14.06
CA ALA A 148 8.98 -9.08 -14.44
C ALA A 148 9.59 -9.46 -15.81
N ALA A 149 9.73 -8.52 -16.73
CA ALA A 149 10.31 -8.77 -18.04
C ALA A 149 11.78 -9.26 -17.94
N GLY A 150 12.56 -8.72 -17.00
CA GLY A 150 13.92 -9.19 -16.72
C GLY A 150 13.95 -10.62 -16.18
N VAL A 151 13.04 -10.92 -15.26
CA VAL A 151 12.95 -12.24 -14.63
C VAL A 151 12.44 -13.32 -15.60
N ARG A 152 11.59 -12.95 -16.54
CA ARG A 152 11.01 -13.87 -17.53
C ARG A 152 12.07 -14.63 -18.34
N GLN A 153 13.23 -14.02 -18.56
CA GLN A 153 14.31 -14.63 -19.33
C GLN A 153 14.93 -15.87 -18.64
N ILE A 154 14.84 -15.92 -17.32
CA ILE A 154 15.44 -16.99 -16.49
C ILE A 154 14.40 -17.94 -15.90
N GLN A 155 13.12 -17.57 -15.94
CA GLN A 155 12.01 -18.37 -15.41
C GLN A 155 11.33 -19.18 -16.52
N LYS A 156 11.07 -20.47 -16.25
CA LYS A 156 10.30 -21.34 -17.17
C LYS A 156 8.81 -21.05 -17.11
N LYS A 157 8.27 -20.69 -15.93
CA LYS A 157 6.86 -20.40 -15.72
C LYS A 157 6.57 -18.92 -16.02
N ARG A 158 5.33 -18.62 -16.37
CA ARG A 158 4.85 -17.23 -16.49
C ARG A 158 5.01 -16.51 -15.16
N THR A 159 5.54 -15.31 -15.21
CA THR A 159 5.63 -14.42 -14.04
C THR A 159 4.29 -13.72 -13.80
N ILE A 160 3.98 -13.46 -12.55
CA ILE A 160 2.84 -12.63 -12.16
C ILE A 160 3.36 -11.28 -11.73
N SER A 161 2.79 -10.22 -12.28
CA SER A 161 3.02 -8.84 -11.84
C SER A 161 1.77 -8.31 -11.18
N ILE A 162 1.91 -7.60 -10.06
CA ILE A 162 0.81 -6.99 -9.32
C ILE A 162 1.08 -5.51 -9.22
N MET A 163 0.12 -4.67 -9.64
CA MET A 163 0.18 -3.22 -9.44
C MET A 163 -1.21 -2.66 -9.09
N GLY A 164 -1.23 -1.52 -8.41
CA GLY A 164 -2.45 -0.77 -8.20
C GLY A 164 -2.85 0.03 -9.45
N ASP A 165 -4.11 0.44 -9.50
CA ASP A 165 -4.62 1.33 -10.54
C ASP A 165 -3.91 2.70 -10.55
N GLY A 166 -3.47 3.18 -9.38
CA GLY A 166 -2.60 4.36 -9.29
C GLY A 166 -1.26 4.14 -9.99
N GLY A 167 -0.57 3.03 -9.71
CA GLY A 167 0.69 2.66 -10.37
C GLY A 167 0.54 2.47 -11.87
N PHE A 168 -0.60 1.89 -12.29
CA PHE A 168 -0.95 1.74 -13.72
C PHE A 168 -0.98 3.08 -14.45
N TRP A 169 -1.68 4.09 -13.89
CA TRP A 169 -1.77 5.41 -14.52
C TRP A 169 -0.50 6.23 -14.40
N HIS A 170 0.27 6.05 -13.31
CA HIS A 170 1.50 6.80 -13.10
C HIS A 170 2.59 6.43 -14.12
N ASN A 171 2.87 5.15 -14.26
CA ASN A 171 3.97 4.65 -15.09
C ASN A 171 3.68 3.30 -15.75
N GLY A 172 2.84 2.46 -15.14
CA GLY A 172 2.62 1.07 -15.53
C GLY A 172 2.11 0.87 -16.95
N LEU A 173 1.28 1.79 -17.46
CA LEU A 173 0.79 1.72 -18.84
C LEU A 173 1.94 1.88 -19.84
N GLN A 174 2.84 2.83 -19.64
CA GLN A 174 3.93 3.10 -20.57
C GLN A 174 5.09 2.12 -20.38
N SER A 175 5.69 2.12 -19.20
CA SER A 175 6.89 1.34 -18.92
C SER A 175 6.63 -0.17 -18.81
N GLY A 176 5.43 -0.55 -18.38
CA GLY A 176 5.03 -1.94 -18.23
C GLY A 176 4.31 -2.48 -19.45
N VAL A 177 3.08 -2.02 -19.69
CA VAL A 177 2.17 -2.62 -20.68
C VAL A 177 2.67 -2.42 -22.10
N LEU A 178 2.95 -1.19 -22.54
CA LEU A 178 3.44 -0.90 -23.88
C LEU A 178 4.77 -1.59 -24.16
N SER A 179 5.71 -1.54 -23.20
CA SER A 179 6.99 -2.21 -23.33
C SER A 179 6.85 -3.74 -23.44
N THR A 180 5.96 -4.34 -22.66
CA THR A 180 5.71 -5.80 -22.73
C THR A 180 5.09 -6.20 -24.07
N ILE A 181 4.13 -5.41 -24.58
CA ILE A 181 3.52 -5.68 -25.90
C ILE A 181 4.56 -5.53 -27.01
N PHE A 182 5.35 -4.45 -26.99
CA PHE A 182 6.40 -4.19 -27.97
C PHE A 182 7.44 -5.34 -28.02
N ASN A 183 7.85 -5.83 -26.86
CA ASN A 183 8.81 -6.93 -26.73
C ASN A 183 8.17 -8.33 -26.82
N LYS A 184 6.87 -8.44 -27.14
CA LYS A 184 6.13 -9.71 -27.21
C LYS A 184 6.28 -10.54 -25.92
N GLY A 185 6.25 -9.88 -24.77
CA GLY A 185 6.44 -10.52 -23.47
C GLY A 185 5.22 -11.35 -23.05
N ASP A 186 5.48 -12.58 -22.59
CA ASP A 186 4.47 -13.50 -22.07
C ASP A 186 4.45 -13.43 -20.52
N ALA A 187 3.58 -12.60 -19.99
CA ALA A 187 3.43 -12.37 -18.55
C ALA A 187 1.96 -12.23 -18.15
N ILE A 188 1.68 -12.34 -16.86
CA ILE A 188 0.36 -12.07 -16.27
C ILE A 188 0.49 -10.77 -15.47
N LEU A 189 -0.37 -9.80 -15.74
CA LEU A 189 -0.51 -8.57 -14.99
C LEU A 189 -1.85 -8.57 -14.24
N ILE A 190 -1.80 -8.37 -12.93
CA ILE A 190 -2.98 -8.13 -12.09
C ILE A 190 -3.00 -6.65 -11.73
N ILE A 191 -4.06 -5.94 -12.14
CA ILE A 191 -4.29 -4.55 -11.77
C ILE A 191 -5.32 -4.52 -10.65
N MET A 192 -4.90 -4.08 -9.45
CA MET A 192 -5.78 -3.88 -8.30
C MET A 192 -6.56 -2.58 -8.50
N GLN A 193 -7.75 -2.68 -9.09
CA GLN A 193 -8.62 -1.53 -9.37
C GLN A 193 -9.46 -1.22 -8.14
N ASN A 194 -8.97 -0.33 -7.29
CA ASN A 194 -9.65 0.08 -6.06
C ASN A 194 -10.17 1.53 -6.09
N GLY A 195 -9.92 2.26 -7.19
CA GLY A 195 -10.42 3.60 -7.48
C GLY A 195 -9.56 4.74 -6.97
N TYR A 196 -8.40 4.46 -6.34
CA TYR A 196 -7.55 5.48 -5.75
C TYR A 196 -6.07 5.08 -5.74
N SER A 197 -5.18 6.06 -5.70
CA SER A 197 -3.83 5.86 -5.17
C SER A 197 -3.94 5.78 -3.64
N SER A 198 -4.23 4.57 -3.11
CA SER A 198 -4.81 4.40 -1.79
C SER A 198 -3.81 4.51 -0.64
N ALA A 199 -2.60 3.98 -0.82
CA ALA A 199 -1.60 3.84 0.23
C ALA A 199 -1.12 5.19 0.79
N THR A 200 -1.09 6.22 -0.04
CA THR A 200 -0.55 7.55 0.26
C THR A 200 -1.62 8.60 0.57
N GLY A 201 -2.84 8.19 0.83
CA GLY A 201 -3.90 9.10 1.27
C GLY A 201 -5.13 9.17 0.37
N GLN A 202 -5.33 8.18 -0.51
CA GLN A 202 -6.51 8.09 -1.38
C GLN A 202 -6.58 9.23 -2.40
N GLN A 203 -5.47 9.51 -3.08
CA GLN A 203 -5.45 10.47 -4.17
C GLN A 203 -6.31 9.98 -5.34
N PHE A 204 -7.00 10.93 -5.99
CA PHE A 204 -7.76 10.64 -7.20
C PHE A 204 -6.84 10.30 -8.36
N ILE A 205 -7.28 9.38 -9.17
CA ILE A 205 -6.62 8.90 -10.38
C ILE A 205 -7.59 8.99 -11.56
N PRO A 206 -7.16 8.87 -12.82
CA PRO A 206 -8.05 8.99 -13.99
C PRO A 206 -9.26 8.05 -13.97
N SER A 207 -9.17 6.90 -13.31
CA SER A 207 -10.27 5.94 -13.14
C SER A 207 -11.06 6.10 -11.84
N SER A 208 -10.81 7.12 -11.03
CA SER A 208 -11.58 7.39 -9.82
C SER A 208 -13.01 7.86 -10.16
N ILE A 209 -13.95 7.52 -9.29
CA ILE A 209 -15.27 8.16 -9.28
C ILE A 209 -15.06 9.61 -8.83
N ASN A 210 -15.51 10.58 -9.60
CA ASN A 210 -15.34 11.98 -9.25
C ASN A 210 -16.14 12.38 -7.99
N MET A 211 -15.84 13.56 -7.42
CA MET A 211 -16.46 14.04 -6.19
C MET A 211 -17.98 14.24 -6.29
N ASN A 212 -18.53 14.34 -7.49
CA ASN A 212 -19.96 14.52 -7.75
C ASN A 212 -20.73 13.21 -7.99
N ASN A 213 -20.11 12.06 -7.71
CA ASN A 213 -20.63 10.72 -8.03
C ASN A 213 -20.86 10.45 -9.53
N GLU A 214 -20.39 11.31 -10.39
CA GLU A 214 -20.35 11.02 -11.82
C GLU A 214 -19.14 10.15 -12.11
N GLN A 215 -19.37 8.95 -12.58
CA GLN A 215 -18.29 8.12 -13.12
C GLN A 215 -17.69 8.85 -14.32
N THR A 216 -16.51 9.34 -14.20
CA THR A 216 -15.77 10.06 -15.25
C THR A 216 -15.46 9.20 -16.48
N ALA A 217 -15.84 8.05 -16.58
CA ALA A 217 -16.05 7.05 -17.62
C ALA A 217 -15.92 5.66 -17.02
N SER A 218 -16.92 4.83 -17.16
CA SER A 218 -16.81 3.42 -16.82
C SER A 218 -15.70 2.78 -17.64
N ASN A 219 -14.93 1.89 -17.00
CA ASN A 219 -13.93 1.04 -17.66
C ASN A 219 -12.76 1.76 -18.34
N GLN A 220 -12.24 2.85 -17.75
CA GLN A 220 -11.11 3.58 -18.34
C GLN A 220 -9.86 2.72 -18.49
N ILE A 221 -9.54 1.89 -17.51
CA ILE A 221 -8.39 0.97 -17.56
C ILE A 221 -8.58 -0.04 -18.70
N GLU A 222 -9.77 -0.64 -18.83
CA GLU A 222 -10.07 -1.54 -19.95
C GLU A 222 -9.91 -0.86 -21.32
N LYS A 223 -10.41 0.37 -21.46
CA LYS A 223 -10.31 1.15 -22.71
C LYS A 223 -8.84 1.44 -23.04
N ALA A 224 -8.06 1.88 -22.06
CA ALA A 224 -6.63 2.12 -22.24
C ALA A 224 -5.89 0.86 -22.66
N LEU A 225 -6.13 -0.27 -22.00
CA LEU A 225 -5.51 -1.55 -22.34
C LEU A 225 -5.90 -2.03 -23.75
N LYS A 226 -7.17 -1.91 -24.14
CA LYS A 226 -7.63 -2.24 -25.49
C LYS A 226 -6.99 -1.34 -26.55
N SER A 227 -6.89 -0.04 -26.30
CA SER A 227 -6.31 0.92 -27.25
C SER A 227 -4.83 0.65 -27.55
N VAL A 228 -4.09 0.10 -26.58
CA VAL A 228 -2.67 -0.27 -26.76
C VAL A 228 -2.47 -1.71 -27.23
N GLY A 229 -3.54 -2.46 -27.50
CA GLY A 229 -3.47 -3.78 -28.14
C GLY A 229 -3.42 -4.99 -27.21
N VAL A 230 -3.81 -4.85 -25.94
CA VAL A 230 -4.00 -6.00 -25.05
C VAL A 230 -5.14 -6.87 -25.57
N LYS A 231 -4.86 -8.14 -25.88
CA LYS A 231 -5.83 -9.08 -26.46
C LYS A 231 -6.48 -9.99 -25.42
N TRP A 232 -5.72 -10.43 -24.42
CA TRP A 232 -6.24 -11.25 -23.34
C TRP A 232 -6.46 -10.41 -22.10
N MET A 233 -7.71 -10.23 -21.71
CA MET A 233 -8.07 -9.41 -20.57
C MET A 233 -9.35 -9.93 -19.92
N LYS A 234 -9.38 -9.96 -18.57
CA LYS A 234 -10.55 -10.31 -17.77
C LYS A 234 -10.71 -9.37 -16.58
N THR A 235 -11.94 -8.98 -16.30
CA THR A 235 -12.28 -8.23 -15.08
C THR A 235 -12.97 -9.18 -14.10
N VAL A 236 -12.46 -9.22 -12.87
CA VAL A 236 -12.91 -10.11 -11.81
C VAL A 236 -13.19 -9.32 -10.54
N ARG A 237 -14.33 -9.57 -9.89
CA ARG A 237 -14.61 -9.04 -8.55
C ARG A 237 -13.64 -9.66 -7.53
N THR A 238 -12.96 -8.83 -6.77
CA THR A 238 -11.89 -9.28 -5.85
C THR A 238 -12.38 -10.26 -4.78
N TYR A 239 -13.62 -10.09 -4.30
CA TYR A 239 -14.17 -10.95 -3.25
C TYR A 239 -14.64 -12.34 -3.74
N SER A 240 -14.58 -12.61 -5.03
CA SER A 240 -14.87 -13.93 -5.61
C SER A 240 -13.57 -14.71 -5.81
N VAL A 241 -13.07 -15.31 -4.71
CA VAL A 241 -11.77 -16.01 -4.69
C VAL A 241 -11.74 -17.18 -5.69
N ASP A 242 -12.83 -17.92 -5.79
CA ASP A 242 -13.00 -19.04 -6.72
C ASP A 242 -12.91 -18.60 -8.18
N VAL A 243 -13.58 -17.51 -8.56
CA VAL A 243 -13.53 -16.93 -9.91
C VAL A 243 -12.13 -16.39 -10.19
N MET A 244 -11.49 -15.75 -9.22
CA MET A 244 -10.13 -15.25 -9.36
C MET A 244 -9.15 -16.41 -9.57
N LEU A 245 -9.23 -17.48 -8.77
CA LEU A 245 -8.39 -18.66 -8.90
C LEU A 245 -8.56 -19.33 -10.27
N LYS A 246 -9.81 -19.50 -10.71
CA LYS A 246 -10.11 -20.03 -12.06
C LYS A 246 -9.50 -19.15 -13.16
N THR A 247 -9.60 -17.83 -13.03
CA THR A 247 -9.04 -16.89 -14.00
C THR A 247 -7.53 -16.93 -14.02
N LEU A 248 -6.89 -17.05 -12.86
CA LEU A 248 -5.44 -17.21 -12.74
C LEU A 248 -4.94 -18.51 -13.39
N ARG A 249 -5.64 -19.65 -13.15
CA ARG A 249 -5.32 -20.94 -13.82
C ARG A 249 -5.39 -20.78 -15.34
N GLU A 250 -6.47 -20.20 -15.85
CA GLU A 250 -6.63 -19.95 -17.29
C GLU A 250 -5.52 -19.05 -17.84
N ALA A 251 -5.12 -17.99 -17.12
CA ALA A 251 -4.01 -17.15 -17.53
C ALA A 251 -2.65 -17.87 -17.52
N MET A 252 -2.46 -18.84 -16.62
CA MET A 252 -1.25 -19.66 -16.56
C MET A 252 -1.20 -20.71 -17.68
N GLU A 253 -2.34 -21.28 -18.07
CA GLU A 253 -2.44 -22.44 -18.97
C GLU A 253 -2.70 -22.06 -20.43
N THR A 254 -3.26 -20.88 -20.70
CA THR A 254 -3.61 -20.47 -22.07
C THR A 254 -2.44 -20.58 -23.04
N ASN A 255 -2.70 -21.04 -24.25
CA ASN A 255 -1.73 -21.07 -25.35
C ASN A 255 -1.49 -19.67 -25.98
N TYR A 256 -2.19 -18.64 -25.52
CA TYR A 256 -1.93 -17.29 -25.99
C TYR A 256 -0.56 -16.81 -25.52
N ASP A 257 0.32 -16.56 -26.48
CA ASP A 257 1.66 -16.00 -26.23
C ASP A 257 1.58 -14.47 -26.29
N GLY A 258 1.67 -13.83 -25.14
CA GLY A 258 1.53 -12.37 -24.99
C GLY A 258 1.05 -11.98 -23.59
N LEU A 259 0.87 -10.70 -23.34
CA LEU A 259 0.44 -10.16 -22.07
C LEU A 259 -1.02 -10.54 -21.75
N LYS A 260 -1.23 -11.16 -20.58
CA LYS A 260 -2.54 -11.41 -19.99
C LYS A 260 -2.79 -10.39 -18.89
N VAL A 261 -3.93 -9.73 -18.92
CA VAL A 261 -4.30 -8.74 -17.89
C VAL A 261 -5.55 -9.18 -17.14
N ILE A 262 -5.45 -9.21 -15.82
CA ILE A 262 -6.59 -9.43 -14.92
C ILE A 262 -6.83 -8.12 -14.18
N ILE A 263 -8.00 -7.52 -14.38
CA ILE A 263 -8.44 -6.36 -13.63
C ILE A 263 -9.20 -6.88 -12.41
N ALA A 264 -8.60 -6.73 -11.24
CA ALA A 264 -9.17 -7.12 -9.96
C ALA A 264 -9.97 -5.95 -9.39
N ASP A 265 -11.29 -5.95 -9.61
CA ASP A 265 -12.18 -4.84 -9.30
C ASP A 265 -12.75 -4.95 -7.89
N GLY A 266 -12.44 -3.96 -7.05
CA GLY A 266 -12.96 -3.86 -5.69
C GLY A 266 -12.63 -2.53 -5.04
N GLU A 267 -13.65 -1.79 -4.63
CA GLU A 267 -13.52 -0.46 -4.02
C GLU A 267 -12.61 -0.48 -2.78
N CYS A 268 -11.73 0.50 -2.65
CA CYS A 268 -10.92 0.71 -1.44
C CYS A 268 -11.82 0.76 -0.19
N MET A 269 -11.63 -0.20 0.73
CA MET A 269 -12.49 -0.31 1.91
C MET A 269 -12.35 0.89 2.86
N LEU A 270 -11.17 1.48 2.96
CA LEU A 270 -10.96 2.68 3.77
C LEU A 270 -11.73 3.89 3.21
N ALA A 271 -11.71 4.08 1.88
CA ALA A 271 -12.50 5.12 1.22
C ALA A 271 -14.01 4.89 1.43
N ARG A 272 -14.46 3.65 1.24
CA ARG A 272 -15.86 3.26 1.50
C ARG A 272 -16.27 3.52 2.94
N GLN A 273 -15.47 3.13 3.91
CA GLN A 273 -15.76 3.35 5.33
C GLN A 273 -15.84 4.83 5.68
N ARG A 274 -14.91 5.66 5.17
CA ARG A 274 -14.94 7.12 5.35
C ARG A 274 -16.23 7.73 4.80
N ARG A 275 -16.65 7.31 3.61
CA ARG A 275 -17.90 7.76 2.96
C ARG A 275 -19.13 7.33 3.79
N ILE A 276 -19.22 6.07 4.19
CA ILE A 276 -20.32 5.54 5.01
C ILE A 276 -20.37 6.25 6.36
N LYS A 277 -19.22 6.43 7.04
CA LYS A 277 -19.15 7.13 8.32
C LYS A 277 -19.69 8.56 8.23
N LYS A 278 -19.32 9.30 7.17
CA LYS A 278 -19.82 10.65 6.92
C LYS A 278 -21.33 10.67 6.68
N THR A 279 -21.85 9.74 5.86
CA THR A 279 -23.28 9.60 5.58
C THR A 279 -24.07 9.25 6.84
N ASN A 280 -23.57 8.29 7.63
CA ASN A 280 -24.20 7.88 8.87
C ASN A 280 -24.21 9.00 9.93
N ALA A 281 -23.13 9.78 10.03
CA ALA A 281 -23.08 10.94 10.93
C ALA A 281 -24.15 11.98 10.56
N LYS A 282 -24.35 12.26 9.27
CA LYS A 282 -25.40 13.16 8.80
C LYS A 282 -26.79 12.63 9.16
N ARG A 283 -27.07 11.35 8.91
CA ARG A 283 -28.36 10.71 9.25
C ARG A 283 -28.63 10.74 10.74
N LEU A 284 -27.64 10.49 11.57
CA LEU A 284 -27.77 10.58 13.04
C LEU A 284 -28.08 12.00 13.49
N ALA A 285 -27.43 13.02 12.89
CA ALA A 285 -27.71 14.42 13.18
C ALA A 285 -29.14 14.83 12.78
N GLU A 286 -29.73 14.17 11.78
CA GLU A 286 -31.13 14.33 11.35
C GLU A 286 -32.13 13.50 12.20
N GLY A 287 -31.66 12.84 13.28
CA GLY A 287 -32.50 12.01 14.16
C GLY A 287 -32.85 10.64 13.58
N GLN A 288 -32.23 10.22 12.49
CA GLN A 288 -32.49 8.93 11.88
C GLN A 288 -31.72 7.81 12.60
N LYS A 289 -32.34 6.63 12.75
CA LYS A 289 -31.64 5.44 13.24
C LYS A 289 -30.70 4.89 12.16
N VAL A 290 -29.48 4.57 12.55
CA VAL A 290 -28.49 3.95 11.67
C VAL A 290 -28.17 2.56 12.21
N ALA A 291 -28.46 1.52 11.42
CA ALA A 291 -28.04 0.14 11.71
C ALA A 291 -26.62 -0.07 11.21
N ILE A 292 -25.73 -0.49 12.10
CA ILE A 292 -24.35 -0.86 11.77
C ILE A 292 -24.25 -2.38 11.89
N PRO A 293 -24.08 -3.11 10.78
CA PRO A 293 -23.91 -4.56 10.83
C PRO A 293 -22.61 -4.90 11.58
N ARG A 294 -22.68 -5.92 12.41
CA ARG A 294 -21.51 -6.51 13.07
C ARG A 294 -21.35 -7.93 12.58
N PHE A 295 -20.12 -8.37 12.46
CA PHE A 295 -19.77 -9.71 12.05
C PHE A 295 -19.11 -10.41 13.23
N GLY A 296 -19.34 -11.71 13.33
CA GLY A 296 -18.75 -12.59 14.35
C GLY A 296 -18.49 -13.96 13.76
N VAL A 297 -17.84 -14.79 14.52
CA VAL A 297 -17.64 -16.20 14.17
C VAL A 297 -18.78 -17.02 14.74
N ASP A 298 -19.38 -17.88 13.93
CA ASP A 298 -20.35 -18.87 14.38
C ASP A 298 -19.60 -20.06 14.98
N GLU A 299 -19.66 -20.22 16.29
CA GLU A 299 -18.93 -21.24 17.04
C GLU A 299 -19.39 -22.67 16.70
N GLU A 300 -20.64 -22.84 16.26
CA GLU A 300 -21.16 -24.18 15.88
C GLU A 300 -20.63 -24.62 14.51
N ILE A 301 -20.27 -23.66 13.65
CA ILE A 301 -19.75 -23.92 12.29
C ILE A 301 -18.22 -23.86 12.26
N CYS A 302 -17.59 -23.15 13.20
CA CYS A 302 -16.15 -22.95 13.22
C CYS A 302 -15.41 -24.31 13.39
N THR A 303 -14.58 -24.65 12.41
CA THR A 303 -13.76 -25.88 12.42
C THR A 303 -12.49 -25.75 13.24
N GLY A 304 -12.10 -24.54 13.64
CA GLY A 304 -10.89 -24.27 14.39
C GLY A 304 -9.57 -24.50 13.64
N ASP A 305 -9.62 -24.71 12.33
CA ASP A 305 -8.44 -24.97 11.49
C ASP A 305 -7.65 -23.69 11.11
N HIS A 306 -8.14 -22.53 11.49
CA HIS A 306 -7.57 -21.21 11.23
C HIS A 306 -7.39 -20.86 9.74
N SER A 307 -8.05 -21.55 8.81
CA SER A 307 -7.99 -21.24 7.38
C SER A 307 -8.39 -19.79 7.06
N CYS A 308 -9.37 -19.26 7.79
CA CYS A 308 -9.80 -17.87 7.68
C CYS A 308 -8.66 -16.86 8.00
N ILE A 309 -7.73 -17.19 8.88
CA ILE A 309 -6.55 -16.38 9.19
C ILE A 309 -5.42 -16.67 8.20
N ARG A 310 -5.07 -17.93 8.03
CA ARG A 310 -3.93 -18.36 7.21
C ARG A 310 -4.07 -18.02 5.73
N LEU A 311 -5.30 -18.12 5.18
CA LEU A 311 -5.56 -17.80 3.77
C LEU A 311 -5.86 -16.33 3.54
N SER A 312 -6.66 -15.72 4.44
CA SER A 312 -7.12 -14.36 4.17
C SER A 312 -6.26 -13.25 4.78
N GLY A 313 -5.42 -13.55 5.77
CA GLY A 313 -4.67 -12.54 6.51
C GLY A 313 -5.58 -11.47 7.13
N CYS A 314 -6.79 -11.83 7.58
CA CYS A 314 -7.75 -10.87 8.10
C CYS A 314 -7.29 -10.29 9.45
N PRO A 315 -7.05 -8.97 9.56
CA PRO A 315 -6.55 -8.37 10.80
C PRO A 315 -7.60 -8.29 11.92
N SER A 316 -8.85 -8.65 11.60
CA SER A 316 -9.96 -8.65 12.58
C SER A 316 -10.23 -10.01 13.18
N LEU A 317 -9.55 -11.04 12.72
CA LEU A 317 -9.71 -12.39 13.26
C LEU A 317 -8.50 -12.72 14.14
N THR A 318 -8.76 -13.17 15.34
CA THR A 318 -7.75 -13.60 16.31
C THR A 318 -8.12 -14.93 16.92
N ILE A 319 -7.13 -15.63 17.48
CA ILE A 319 -7.37 -16.89 18.21
C ILE A 319 -7.70 -16.55 19.64
N LYS A 320 -8.85 -17.06 20.16
CA LYS A 320 -9.20 -16.89 21.58
C LYS A 320 -8.22 -17.63 22.48
N PRO A 321 -7.59 -16.95 23.44
CA PRO A 321 -6.58 -17.59 24.30
C PRO A 321 -7.16 -18.49 25.39
N THR A 322 -8.48 -18.58 25.58
CA THR A 322 -9.03 -19.02 26.86
C THR A 322 -9.92 -20.24 26.91
N SER A 323 -10.44 -20.79 25.84
CA SER A 323 -11.40 -21.92 25.95
C SER A 323 -11.08 -23.11 25.05
N ASP A 324 -10.67 -22.87 23.86
CA ASP A 324 -10.25 -23.90 22.92
C ASP A 324 -9.15 -23.28 22.03
N PRO A 325 -7.90 -23.76 22.12
CA PRO A 325 -6.79 -23.18 21.37
C PRO A 325 -6.96 -23.29 19.84
N LEU A 326 -7.98 -24.00 19.38
CA LEU A 326 -8.28 -24.18 17.96
C LEU A 326 -9.35 -23.19 17.43
N ARG A 327 -10.05 -22.46 18.29
CA ARG A 327 -11.12 -21.51 17.87
C ARG A 327 -10.60 -20.10 17.63
N VAL A 328 -11.25 -19.39 16.72
CA VAL A 328 -10.95 -17.99 16.37
C VAL A 328 -12.14 -17.08 16.72
N ASP A 329 -11.83 -15.83 17.08
CA ASP A 329 -12.80 -14.74 17.25
C ASP A 329 -12.95 -13.91 15.98
#